data_dda212351432897df1d37669bc5616c8
#
_entry.id   dda212351432897df1d37669bc5616c8
#
_cell.length_a   1.000
_cell.length_b   1.000
_cell.length_c   1.000
_cell.angle_alpha   90.00
_cell.angle_beta   90.00
_cell.angle_gamma   90.00
#
_symmetry.space_group_name_H-M   'P 1'
#
loop_
_entity.id
_entity.type
_entity.pdbx_description
1 polymer ?
#
loop_
_entity_poly.entity_id
_entity_poly.type
_entity_poly.pdbx_seq_one_letter_code
_entity_poly.pdbx_strand_id
1 'polypeptide(L)'
;MSGAPILVLDASVGVKWFRNEPGSVQAQAILRDHADGRIALHAAEHFTVETLGVVSRRFGPAAIIPAWDAIMLSELQIHALSPALVGEAARQCALLGCTLYDALAPALAVLLRGELVSADRCAHGGFEHVRILGEMDKEEARLPE
;
A
#
# COMPACT_ATOMS: atom_id res chain seq x y z
N MET A 1 -8.09 -22.74 -10.15
CA MET A 1 -8.61 -21.43 -10.63
C MET A 1 -7.75 -20.33 -10.08
N SER A 2 -7.22 -19.51 -10.95
CA SER A 2 -6.55 -18.31 -10.49
C SER A 2 -7.61 -17.28 -10.09
N GLY A 3 -7.61 -16.82 -8.84
CA GLY A 3 -8.37 -15.65 -8.44
C GLY A 3 -7.80 -14.39 -9.07
N ALA A 4 -8.39 -13.24 -8.76
CA ALA A 4 -7.85 -11.96 -9.18
C ALA A 4 -6.41 -11.79 -8.67
N PRO A 5 -5.51 -11.13 -9.45
CA PRO A 5 -4.16 -10.84 -8.98
C PRO A 5 -4.18 -10.10 -7.65
N ILE A 6 -3.26 -10.48 -6.74
CA ILE A 6 -3.17 -9.88 -5.41
C ILE A 6 -2.18 -8.72 -5.46
N LEU A 7 -2.64 -7.55 -5.01
CA LEU A 7 -1.78 -6.40 -4.73
C LEU A 7 -1.76 -6.15 -3.23
N VAL A 8 -0.58 -6.00 -2.67
CA VAL A 8 -0.39 -5.63 -1.27
C VAL A 8 0.03 -4.18 -1.21
N LEU A 9 -0.67 -3.38 -0.41
CA LEU A 9 -0.46 -1.93 -0.33
C LEU A 9 0.40 -1.55 0.87
N ASP A 10 1.37 -0.68 0.63
CA ASP A 10 2.02 0.09 1.68
C ASP A 10 1.16 1.33 2.03
N ALA A 11 1.29 1.84 3.25
CA ALA A 11 0.55 3.03 3.69
C ALA A 11 0.83 4.27 2.84
N SER A 12 2.02 4.34 2.22
CA SER A 12 2.36 5.42 1.28
C SER A 12 1.38 5.50 0.10
N VAL A 13 0.73 4.40 -0.24
CA VAL A 13 -0.35 4.36 -1.25
C VAL A 13 -1.69 4.76 -0.65
N GLY A 14 -2.02 4.24 0.53
CA GLY A 14 -3.29 4.53 1.21
C GLY A 14 -3.53 6.01 1.46
N VAL A 15 -2.49 6.75 1.81
CA VAL A 15 -2.59 8.20 2.03
C VAL A 15 -2.99 8.95 0.77
N LYS A 16 -2.70 8.42 -0.41
CA LYS A 16 -3.06 9.02 -1.70
C LYS A 16 -4.55 8.97 -2.00
N TRP A 17 -5.29 8.14 -1.28
CA TRP A 17 -6.76 8.12 -1.37
C TRP A 17 -7.40 9.33 -0.69
N PHE A 18 -6.69 9.94 0.27
CA PHE A 18 -7.22 11.00 1.12
C PHE A 18 -6.62 12.38 0.83
N ARG A 19 -5.57 12.44 0.03
CA ARG A 19 -4.96 13.71 -0.38
C ARG A 19 -4.48 13.62 -1.83
N ASN A 20 -4.51 14.76 -2.51
CA ASN A 20 -4.06 14.86 -3.90
C ASN A 20 -2.55 15.09 -3.93
N GLU A 21 -1.82 14.12 -4.45
CA GLU A 21 -0.37 14.16 -4.59
C GLU A 21 0.07 13.28 -5.77
N PRO A 22 1.34 13.31 -6.20
CA PRO A 22 1.82 12.42 -7.26
C PRO A 22 1.48 10.96 -6.95
N GLY A 23 0.94 10.25 -7.91
CA GLY A 23 0.49 8.86 -7.76
C GLY A 23 -0.96 8.70 -7.31
N SER A 24 -1.67 9.78 -6.95
CA SER A 24 -3.07 9.68 -6.51
C SER A 24 -4.00 9.13 -7.59
N VAL A 25 -3.76 9.47 -8.85
CA VAL A 25 -4.56 8.94 -9.97
C VAL A 25 -4.42 7.43 -10.06
N GLN A 26 -3.20 6.91 -9.97
CA GLN A 26 -2.93 5.47 -9.99
C GLN A 26 -3.50 4.78 -8.75
N ALA A 27 -3.40 5.39 -7.57
CA ALA A 27 -3.97 4.85 -6.33
C ALA A 27 -5.50 4.75 -6.42
N GLN A 28 -6.17 5.73 -7.00
CA GLN A 28 -7.61 5.68 -7.25
C GLN A 28 -7.98 4.62 -8.28
N ALA A 29 -7.19 4.47 -9.33
CA ALA A 29 -7.41 3.43 -10.35
C ALA A 29 -7.32 2.03 -9.75
N ILE A 30 -6.36 1.77 -8.87
CA ILE A 30 -6.20 0.51 -8.14
C ILE A 30 -7.47 0.23 -7.31
N LEU A 31 -7.98 1.24 -6.62
CA LEU A 31 -9.19 1.10 -5.81
C LEU A 31 -10.41 0.73 -6.66
N ARG A 32 -10.57 1.36 -7.83
CA ARG A 32 -11.63 1.02 -8.79
C ARG A 32 -11.49 -0.40 -9.33
N ASP A 33 -10.27 -0.82 -9.67
CA ASP A 33 -10.01 -2.18 -10.16
C ASP A 33 -10.37 -3.22 -9.10
N HIS A 34 -10.09 -2.92 -7.84
CA HIS A 34 -10.49 -3.76 -6.72
C HIS A 34 -12.03 -3.84 -6.59
N ALA A 35 -12.71 -2.71 -6.67
CA ALA A 35 -14.17 -2.66 -6.61
C ALA A 35 -14.81 -3.45 -7.75
N ASP A 36 -14.17 -3.46 -8.93
CA ASP A 36 -14.64 -4.18 -10.11
C ASP A 36 -14.23 -5.67 -10.12
N GLY A 37 -13.50 -6.13 -9.10
CA GLY A 37 -13.05 -7.52 -9.00
C GLY A 37 -11.90 -7.90 -9.93
N ARG A 38 -11.23 -6.93 -10.55
CA ARG A 38 -10.09 -7.18 -11.45
C ARG A 38 -8.82 -7.50 -10.70
N ILE A 39 -8.66 -6.98 -9.50
CA ILE A 39 -7.57 -7.25 -8.57
C ILE A 39 -8.14 -7.44 -7.17
N ALA A 40 -7.34 -8.00 -6.28
CA ALA A 40 -7.68 -8.12 -4.85
C ALA A 40 -6.66 -7.34 -4.04
N LEU A 41 -7.12 -6.35 -3.27
CA LEU A 41 -6.26 -5.54 -2.42
C LEU A 41 -6.13 -6.14 -1.03
N HIS A 42 -4.91 -6.23 -0.55
CA HIS A 42 -4.55 -6.70 0.77
C HIS A 42 -3.59 -5.72 1.42
N ALA A 43 -3.60 -5.64 2.73
CA ALA A 43 -2.63 -4.85 3.50
C ALA A 43 -2.42 -5.48 4.88
N ALA A 44 -1.27 -5.24 5.48
CA ALA A 44 -1.03 -5.55 6.89
C ALA A 44 -1.78 -4.52 7.75
N GLU A 45 -2.13 -4.88 8.99
CA GLU A 45 -2.87 -3.98 9.88
C GLU A 45 -2.15 -2.65 10.14
N HIS A 46 -0.83 -2.64 10.05
CA HIS A 46 -0.01 -1.44 10.17
C HIS A 46 -0.35 -0.38 9.10
N PHE A 47 -0.72 -0.81 7.90
CA PHE A 47 -1.21 0.08 6.85
C PHE A 47 -2.33 1.00 7.34
N THR A 48 -3.30 0.43 8.04
CA THR A 48 -4.46 1.19 8.52
C THR A 48 -4.04 2.25 9.54
N VAL A 49 -3.22 1.86 10.52
CA VAL A 49 -2.75 2.78 11.57
C VAL A 49 -1.94 3.93 10.97
N GLU A 50 -1.01 3.62 10.07
CA GLU A 50 -0.17 4.64 9.43
C GLU A 50 -0.99 5.58 8.55
N THR A 51 -1.90 5.04 7.75
CA THR A 51 -2.77 5.86 6.89
C THR A 51 -3.62 6.81 7.74
N LEU A 52 -4.27 6.29 8.78
CA LEU A 52 -5.08 7.12 9.70
C LEU A 52 -4.23 8.16 10.43
N GLY A 53 -2.99 7.81 10.78
CA GLY A 53 -2.06 8.75 11.40
C GLY A 53 -1.74 9.94 10.50
N VAL A 54 -1.50 9.70 9.22
CA VAL A 54 -1.27 10.77 8.24
C VAL A 54 -2.52 11.62 8.04
N VAL A 55 -3.69 10.99 7.92
CA VAL A 55 -4.97 11.69 7.79
C VAL A 55 -5.20 12.61 9.00
N SER A 56 -4.95 12.12 10.21
CA SER A 56 -5.10 12.88 11.44
C SER A 56 -4.17 14.11 11.49
N ARG A 57 -2.91 13.92 11.09
CA ARG A 57 -1.95 15.04 11.06
C ARG A 57 -2.33 16.09 10.02
N ARG A 58 -2.86 15.68 8.88
CA ARG A 58 -3.19 16.56 7.77
C ARG A 58 -4.52 17.30 7.96
N PHE A 59 -5.55 16.59 8.45
CA PHE A 59 -6.94 17.08 8.48
C PHE A 59 -7.52 17.19 9.89
N GLY A 60 -6.78 16.77 10.92
CA GLY A 60 -7.21 16.77 12.30
C GLY A 60 -7.87 15.46 12.74
N PRO A 61 -8.01 15.24 14.06
CA PRO A 61 -8.53 13.98 14.62
C PRO A 61 -9.95 13.64 14.16
N ALA A 62 -10.77 14.66 13.86
CA ALA A 62 -12.15 14.44 13.40
C ALA A 62 -12.23 13.69 12.05
N ALA A 63 -11.13 13.68 11.28
CA ALA A 63 -11.07 12.96 10.01
C ALA A 63 -10.80 11.46 10.17
N ILE A 64 -10.41 10.99 11.34
CA ILE A 64 -10.01 9.58 11.57
C ILE A 64 -11.17 8.62 11.29
N ILE A 65 -12.33 8.84 11.88
CA ILE A 65 -13.46 7.91 11.75
C ILE A 65 -14.00 7.89 10.31
N PRO A 66 -14.22 9.04 9.64
CA PRO A 66 -14.61 8.99 8.22
C PRO A 66 -13.58 8.27 7.33
N ALA A 67 -12.29 8.43 7.58
CA ALA A 67 -11.24 7.72 6.83
C ALA A 67 -11.26 6.21 7.13
N TRP A 68 -11.43 5.83 8.39
CA TRP A 68 -11.61 4.43 8.79
C TRP A 68 -12.79 3.81 8.06
N ASP A 69 -13.94 4.47 8.06
CA ASP A 69 -15.14 3.99 7.38
C ASP A 69 -14.90 3.81 5.88
N ALA A 70 -14.20 4.74 5.23
CA ALA A 70 -13.85 4.63 3.82
C ALA A 70 -12.96 3.41 3.54
N ILE A 71 -11.97 3.16 4.38
CA ILE A 71 -11.08 1.99 4.27
C ILE A 71 -11.89 0.70 4.42
N MET A 72 -12.78 0.63 5.40
CA MET A 72 -13.62 -0.56 5.62
C MET A 72 -14.60 -0.79 4.46
N LEU A 73 -15.20 0.27 3.94
CA LEU A 73 -16.12 0.19 2.79
C LEU A 73 -15.43 -0.26 1.50
N SER A 74 -14.12 -0.05 1.38
CA SER A 74 -13.35 -0.52 0.23
C SER A 74 -13.22 -2.03 0.16
N GLU A 75 -13.53 -2.73 1.26
CA GLU A 75 -13.36 -4.19 1.40
C GLU A 75 -11.89 -4.63 1.26
N LEU A 76 -10.95 -3.73 1.52
CA LEU A 76 -9.53 -4.06 1.62
C LEU A 76 -9.34 -5.18 2.66
N GLN A 77 -8.65 -6.25 2.27
CA GLN A 77 -8.37 -7.36 3.17
C GLN A 77 -7.18 -7.03 4.06
N ILE A 78 -7.44 -6.81 5.34
CA ILE A 78 -6.45 -6.44 6.33
C ILE A 78 -6.00 -7.68 7.10
N HIS A 79 -4.69 -7.89 7.17
CA HIS A 79 -4.08 -9.03 7.84
C HIS A 79 -3.46 -8.60 9.17
N ALA A 80 -3.89 -9.24 10.24
CA ALA A 80 -3.28 -9.07 11.56
C ALA A 80 -1.86 -9.64 11.58
N LEU A 81 -1.06 -9.19 12.53
CA LEU A 81 0.26 -9.78 12.78
C LEU A 81 0.10 -11.26 13.12
N SER A 82 1.00 -12.06 12.56
CA SER A 82 1.08 -13.50 12.81
C SER A 82 2.55 -13.90 12.90
N PRO A 83 2.87 -15.07 13.47
CA PRO A 83 4.25 -15.56 13.46
C PRO A 83 4.85 -15.63 12.05
N ALA A 84 4.06 -16.06 11.07
CA ALA A 84 4.51 -16.13 9.68
C ALA A 84 4.82 -14.73 9.11
N LEU A 85 3.94 -13.75 9.34
CA LEU A 85 4.13 -12.38 8.86
C LEU A 85 5.35 -11.72 9.53
N VAL A 86 5.47 -11.85 10.84
CA VAL A 86 6.60 -11.30 11.59
C VAL A 86 7.92 -11.94 11.17
N GLY A 87 7.93 -13.26 11.00
CA GLY A 87 9.12 -13.98 10.54
C GLY A 87 9.59 -13.54 9.16
N GLU A 88 8.66 -13.42 8.20
CA GLU A 88 9.00 -12.92 6.86
C GLU A 88 9.40 -11.44 6.89
N ALA A 89 8.76 -10.63 7.74
CA ALA A 89 9.16 -9.22 7.90
C ALA A 89 10.59 -9.10 8.42
N ALA A 90 11.00 -9.93 9.37
CA ALA A 90 12.38 -9.96 9.85
C ALA A 90 13.36 -10.28 8.71
N ARG A 91 13.01 -11.24 7.86
CA ARG A 91 13.78 -11.59 6.68
C ARG A 91 13.89 -10.41 5.71
N GLN A 92 12.80 -9.71 5.44
CA GLN A 92 12.79 -8.55 4.55
C GLN A 92 13.59 -7.38 5.12
N CYS A 93 13.60 -7.16 6.43
CA CYS A 93 14.47 -6.17 7.07
C CYS A 93 15.94 -6.41 6.71
N ALA A 94 16.37 -7.66 6.77
CA ALA A 94 17.77 -8.02 6.42
C ALA A 94 18.03 -7.83 4.93
N LEU A 95 17.10 -8.21 4.07
CA LEU A 95 17.27 -8.13 2.61
C LEU A 95 17.21 -6.70 2.08
N LEU A 96 16.29 -5.90 2.60
CA LEU A 96 16.02 -4.54 2.09
C LEU A 96 16.75 -3.44 2.88
N GLY A 97 17.27 -3.77 4.07
CA GLY A 97 17.88 -2.77 4.95
C GLY A 97 16.86 -1.74 5.46
N CYS A 98 15.61 -2.14 5.63
CA CYS A 98 14.54 -1.25 6.09
C CYS A 98 14.08 -1.57 7.51
N THR A 99 13.22 -0.71 8.07
CA THR A 99 12.64 -0.93 9.40
C THR A 99 11.61 -2.06 9.36
N LEU A 100 11.24 -2.58 10.54
CA LEU A 100 10.15 -3.55 10.65
C LEU A 100 8.85 -3.00 10.05
N TYR A 101 8.55 -1.74 10.30
CA TYR A 101 7.34 -1.09 9.78
C TYR A 101 7.30 -1.13 8.25
N ASP A 102 8.42 -0.80 7.61
CA ASP A 102 8.52 -0.81 6.15
C ASP A 102 8.56 -2.24 5.58
N ALA A 103 8.95 -3.22 6.37
CA ALA A 103 9.07 -4.62 5.95
C ALA A 103 7.74 -5.37 5.94
N LEU A 104 6.71 -4.88 6.62
CA LEU A 104 5.44 -5.60 6.77
C LEU A 104 4.71 -5.78 5.42
N ALA A 105 4.67 -4.76 4.59
CA ALA A 105 4.02 -4.86 3.28
C ALA A 105 4.77 -5.80 2.33
N PRO A 106 6.10 -5.70 2.14
CA PRO A 106 6.84 -6.70 1.38
C PRO A 106 6.67 -8.14 1.91
N ALA A 107 6.68 -8.30 3.23
CA ALA A 107 6.49 -9.61 3.86
C ALA A 107 5.14 -10.22 3.51
N LEU A 108 4.08 -9.42 3.59
CA LEU A 108 2.74 -9.88 3.23
C LEU A 108 2.66 -10.23 1.74
N ALA A 109 3.30 -9.44 0.87
CA ALA A 109 3.36 -9.74 -0.55
C ALA A 109 4.02 -11.09 -0.82
N VAL A 110 5.11 -11.42 -0.12
CA VAL A 110 5.75 -12.74 -0.23
C VAL A 110 4.80 -13.84 0.20
N LEU A 111 4.17 -13.72 1.37
CA LEU A 111 3.27 -14.75 1.90
C LEU A 111 2.06 -15.00 1.01
N LEU A 112 1.53 -13.95 0.39
CA LEU A 112 0.35 -14.04 -0.49
C LEU A 112 0.71 -14.26 -1.96
N ARG A 113 1.99 -14.27 -2.30
CA ARG A 113 2.48 -14.33 -3.69
C ARG A 113 1.88 -13.20 -4.54
N GLY A 114 1.81 -12.01 -3.95
CA GLY A 114 1.29 -10.82 -4.59
C GLY A 114 2.38 -9.84 -5.00
N GLU A 115 1.95 -8.79 -5.68
CA GLU A 115 2.79 -7.65 -6.02
C GLU A 115 2.66 -6.59 -4.92
N LEU A 116 3.78 -5.97 -4.52
CA LEU A 116 3.78 -4.83 -3.61
C LEU A 116 3.54 -3.55 -4.40
N VAL A 117 2.63 -2.71 -3.93
CA VAL A 117 2.46 -1.35 -4.44
C VAL A 117 2.86 -0.37 -3.34
N SER A 118 3.82 0.48 -3.63
CA SER A 118 4.41 1.44 -2.69
C SER A 118 4.70 2.75 -3.41
N ALA A 119 4.83 3.83 -2.65
CA ALA A 119 5.34 5.10 -3.16
C ALA A 119 6.71 5.45 -2.53
N ASP A 120 7.24 4.57 -1.68
CA ASP A 120 8.51 4.76 -0.99
C ASP A 120 9.62 3.92 -1.64
N ARG A 121 10.30 4.52 -2.61
CA ARG A 121 11.40 3.85 -3.31
C ARG A 121 12.58 3.55 -2.39
N CYS A 122 12.87 4.41 -1.42
CA CYS A 122 13.97 4.19 -0.49
C CYS A 122 13.78 2.90 0.31
N ALA A 123 12.58 2.68 0.83
CA ALA A 123 12.27 1.49 1.61
C ALA A 123 12.06 0.25 0.73
N HIS A 124 11.39 0.38 -0.41
CA HIS A 124 10.83 -0.75 -1.14
C HIS A 124 11.39 -0.96 -2.54
N GLY A 125 12.20 -0.03 -3.07
CA GLY A 125 12.71 -0.12 -4.44
C GLY A 125 13.55 -1.35 -4.73
N GLY A 126 14.15 -1.96 -3.70
CA GLY A 126 14.91 -3.21 -3.82
C GLY A 126 14.07 -4.49 -3.78
N PHE A 127 12.78 -4.39 -3.50
CA PHE A 127 11.90 -5.56 -3.50
C PHE A 127 11.59 -5.97 -4.95
N GLU A 128 11.74 -7.27 -5.25
CA GLU A 128 11.68 -7.78 -6.63
C GLU A 128 10.33 -7.51 -7.32
N HIS A 129 9.23 -7.72 -6.58
CA HIS A 129 7.87 -7.61 -7.13
C HIS A 129 7.18 -6.34 -6.64
N VAL A 130 7.83 -5.20 -6.88
CA VAL A 130 7.31 -3.90 -6.46
C VAL A 130 6.91 -3.03 -7.66
N ARG A 131 5.80 -2.32 -7.49
CA ARG A 131 5.37 -1.21 -8.34
C ARG A 131 5.45 0.06 -7.52
N ILE A 132 6.27 1.03 -7.96
CA ILE A 132 6.42 2.31 -7.28
C ILE A 132 5.52 3.35 -7.94
N LEU A 133 4.58 3.90 -7.16
CA LEU A 133 3.69 4.97 -7.62
C LEU A 133 4.36 6.34 -7.47
N GLY A 134 3.91 7.29 -8.28
CA GLY A 134 4.41 8.66 -8.27
C GLY A 134 5.55 8.90 -9.25
N GLU A 135 6.34 7.89 -9.60
CA GLU A 135 7.40 8.02 -10.59
C GLU A 135 6.86 8.08 -12.02
N MET A 136 5.78 7.34 -12.30
CA MET A 136 5.09 7.37 -13.59
C MET A 136 4.51 8.75 -13.86
N ASP A 137 4.03 9.44 -12.83
CA ASP A 137 3.51 10.81 -12.96
C ASP A 137 4.59 11.79 -13.41
N LYS A 138 5.84 11.57 -12.99
CA LYS A 138 6.98 12.41 -13.42
C LYS A 138 7.34 12.15 -14.88
N GLU A 139 7.16 10.94 -15.33
CA GLU A 139 7.43 10.56 -16.72
C GLU A 139 6.33 11.09 -17.64
N GLU A 140 5.07 10.95 -17.25
CA GLU A 140 3.93 11.54 -17.95
C GLU A 140 4.00 13.07 -18.03
N ALA A 141 4.45 13.72 -16.96
CA ALA A 141 4.66 15.16 -16.92
C ALA A 141 5.82 15.66 -17.82
N ARG A 142 6.67 14.74 -18.30
CA ARG A 142 7.78 15.03 -19.21
C ARG A 142 7.47 14.76 -20.66
N LEU A 143 6.31 14.22 -20.99
CA LEU A 143 5.90 14.04 -22.37
C LEU A 143 5.71 15.42 -23.00
N PRO A 144 6.31 15.69 -24.17
CA PRO A 144 6.12 16.97 -24.83
C PRO A 144 4.64 17.16 -25.18
N GLU A 145 4.17 18.37 -24.98
CA GLU A 145 2.85 18.78 -25.41
C GLU A 145 2.67 18.63 -26.92
#